data_1e77f32ae14e01e2b5a52def3e9dadf7
#
_entry.id   1e77f32ae14e01e2b5a52def3e9dadf7
#
_cell.length_a   1.000
_cell.length_b   1.000
_cell.length_c   1.000
_cell.angle_alpha   90.00
_cell.angle_beta   90.00
_cell.angle_gamma   90.00
#
_symmetry.space_group_name_H-M   'P 1'
#
loop_
_entity.id
_entity.type
_entity.pdbx_description
1 polymer ?
#
loop_
_entity_poly.entity_id
_entity_poly.type
_entity_poly.pdbx_seq_one_letter_code
_entity_poly.pdbx_strand_id
1 'polypeptide(L)'
;VWHSHENEDELFMVFKGTLLMDFRDGRTVEVKEGEILIVPKGVEHRPHTNGEIVFNLLFEPKATLHTGIVETEMTVKELGWI
;
A
#
# COMPACT_ATOMS: atom_id res chain seq x y z
N VAL A 1 -4.94 -5.44 11.06
CA VAL A 1 -5.98 -6.00 10.19
C VAL A 1 -5.38 -6.33 8.82
N TRP A 2 -5.72 -7.49 8.31
CA TRP A 2 -5.28 -7.93 6.98
C TRP A 2 -6.11 -7.24 5.90
N HIS A 3 -5.42 -6.77 4.85
CA HIS A 3 -6.05 -6.10 3.72
C HIS A 3 -5.73 -6.82 2.43
N SER A 4 -6.66 -6.80 1.51
CA SER A 4 -6.41 -7.20 0.13
C SER A 4 -7.32 -6.42 -0.80
N HIS A 5 -6.83 -6.17 -2.01
CA HIS A 5 -7.60 -5.52 -3.07
C HIS A 5 -7.61 -6.45 -4.27
N GLU A 6 -8.79 -6.85 -4.70
CA GLU A 6 -8.91 -7.87 -5.75
C GLU A 6 -8.55 -7.38 -7.13
N ASN A 7 -8.73 -6.09 -7.38
CA ASN A 7 -8.63 -5.53 -8.72
C ASN A 7 -7.49 -4.53 -8.90
N GLU A 8 -6.78 -4.20 -7.85
CA GLU A 8 -5.83 -3.10 -7.88
C GLU A 8 -4.54 -3.43 -7.14
N ASP A 9 -3.43 -3.04 -7.74
CA ASP A 9 -2.16 -3.04 -7.04
C ASP A 9 -2.10 -1.83 -6.11
N GLU A 10 -1.36 -1.95 -5.02
CA GLU A 10 -1.11 -0.84 -4.11
C GLU A 10 0.36 -0.53 -4.07
N LEU A 11 0.71 0.75 -4.05
CA LEU A 11 2.08 1.21 -3.92
C LEU A 11 2.23 2.00 -2.63
N PHE A 12 3.13 1.56 -1.78
CA PHE A 12 3.47 2.23 -0.53
C PHE A 12 4.81 2.93 -0.70
N MET A 13 4.87 4.19 -0.33
CA MET A 13 6.12 4.95 -0.34
C MET A 13 6.35 5.55 1.03
N VAL A 14 7.44 5.21 1.66
CA VAL A 14 7.77 5.65 3.02
C VAL A 14 8.62 6.92 2.99
N PHE A 15 8.16 7.95 3.70
CA PHE A 15 8.89 9.20 3.84
C PHE A 15 9.69 9.27 5.12
N LYS A 16 9.19 8.63 6.18
CA LYS A 16 9.83 8.67 7.48
C LYS A 16 9.52 7.41 8.25
N GLY A 17 10.53 6.90 8.94
CA GLY A 17 10.41 5.69 9.74
C GLY A 17 10.52 4.43 8.89
N THR A 18 10.15 3.31 9.48
CA THR A 18 10.19 2.01 8.83
C THR A 18 8.82 1.36 8.91
N LEU A 19 8.24 1.08 7.76
CA LEU A 19 6.99 0.34 7.65
C LEU A 19 7.30 -1.15 7.57
N LEU A 20 6.59 -1.95 8.35
CA LEU A 20 6.68 -3.40 8.28
C LEU A 20 5.43 -3.91 7.57
N MET A 21 5.63 -4.74 6.56
CA MET A 21 4.53 -5.31 5.80
C MET A 21 4.56 -6.81 5.93
N ASP A 22 3.55 -7.36 6.61
CA ASP A 22 3.41 -8.80 6.76
C ASP A 22 2.61 -9.37 5.60
N PHE A 23 2.99 -10.56 5.17
CA PHE A 23 2.29 -11.34 4.18
C PHE A 23 1.84 -12.68 4.78
N ARG A 24 0.77 -13.24 4.22
CA ARG A 24 0.21 -14.50 4.73
C ARG A 24 1.16 -15.70 4.66
N ASP A 25 2.17 -15.63 3.80
CA ASP A 25 3.19 -16.68 3.70
C ASP A 25 4.23 -16.64 4.83
N GLY A 26 4.09 -15.70 5.77
CA GLY A 26 4.98 -15.57 6.91
C GLY A 26 6.12 -14.58 6.71
N ARG A 27 6.25 -13.99 5.53
CA ARG A 27 7.27 -12.98 5.28
C ARG A 27 6.86 -11.63 5.87
N THR A 28 7.86 -10.89 6.34
CA THR A 28 7.71 -9.49 6.70
C THR A 28 8.75 -8.69 5.92
N VAL A 29 8.28 -7.71 5.19
CA VAL A 29 9.15 -6.84 4.39
C VAL A 29 9.28 -5.50 5.11
N GLU A 30 10.51 -5.04 5.28
CA GLU A 30 10.78 -3.70 5.81
C GLU A 30 10.85 -2.71 4.66
N VAL A 31 10.08 -1.64 4.77
CA VAL A 31 10.11 -0.53 3.82
C VAL A 31 10.65 0.68 4.55
N LYS A 32 11.86 1.09 4.20
CA LYS A 32 12.57 2.17 4.88
C LYS A 32 12.33 3.51 4.18
N GLU A 33 12.79 4.57 4.78
CA GLU A 33 12.67 5.91 4.19
C GLU A 33 13.18 5.94 2.76
N GLY A 34 12.38 6.51 1.87
CA GLY A 34 12.70 6.61 0.45
C GLY A 34 12.45 5.34 -0.35
N GLU A 35 12.02 4.28 0.29
CA GLU A 35 11.73 3.01 -0.38
C GLU A 35 10.28 2.90 -0.76
N ILE A 36 10.02 2.06 -1.74
CA ILE A 36 8.71 1.79 -2.30
C ILE A 36 8.45 0.29 -2.23
N LEU A 37 7.23 -0.07 -1.85
CA LEU A 37 6.74 -1.44 -1.92
C LEU A 37 5.49 -1.48 -2.76
N ILE A 38 5.45 -2.36 -3.74
CA ILE A 38 4.25 -2.62 -4.52
C ILE A 38 3.65 -3.94 -4.04
N VAL A 39 2.40 -3.89 -3.60
CA VAL A 39 1.64 -5.07 -3.23
C VAL A 39 0.70 -5.39 -4.36
N PRO A 40 0.89 -6.52 -5.06
CA PRO A 40 0.02 -6.89 -6.17
C PRO A 40 -1.42 -7.12 -5.73
N LYS A 41 -2.34 -6.91 -6.65
CA LYS A 41 -3.75 -7.22 -6.41
C LYS A 41 -3.93 -8.65 -5.93
N GLY A 42 -4.89 -8.84 -5.04
CA GLY A 42 -5.20 -10.14 -4.48
C GLY A 42 -4.28 -10.64 -3.38
N VAL A 43 -3.19 -9.92 -3.11
CA VAL A 43 -2.24 -10.33 -2.07
C VAL A 43 -2.66 -9.75 -0.73
N GLU A 44 -2.94 -10.62 0.23
CA GLU A 44 -3.23 -10.18 1.59
C GLU A 44 -1.98 -9.68 2.29
N HIS A 45 -2.11 -8.55 2.92
CA HIS A 45 -1.00 -7.89 3.59
C HIS A 45 -1.49 -7.16 4.83
N ARG A 46 -0.56 -6.92 5.75
CA ARG A 46 -0.86 -6.22 6.99
C ARG A 46 0.27 -5.24 7.31
N PRO A 47 0.04 -3.94 7.13
CA PRO A 47 1.04 -2.95 7.50
C PRO A 47 1.05 -2.74 9.01
N HIS A 48 2.24 -2.59 9.56
CA HIS A 48 2.42 -2.23 10.96
C HIS A 48 3.77 -1.57 11.18
N THR A 49 4.00 -1.11 12.39
CA THR A 49 5.26 -0.53 12.78
C THR A 49 5.76 -1.18 14.07
N ASN A 50 7.00 -0.97 14.37
CA ASN A 50 7.60 -1.45 15.61
C ASN A 50 7.50 -0.39 16.72
N GLY A 51 6.32 0.23 16.83
CA GLY A 51 6.05 1.23 17.86
C GLY A 51 6.45 2.65 17.49
N GLU A 52 7.08 2.85 16.34
CA GLU A 52 7.44 4.18 15.86
C GLU A 52 6.37 4.78 14.95
N ILE A 53 6.45 6.08 14.77
CA ILE A 53 5.58 6.79 13.83
C ILE A 53 6.18 6.68 12.45
N VAL A 54 5.35 6.26 11.49
CA VAL A 54 5.75 6.11 10.09
C VAL A 54 4.85 6.99 9.22
N PHE A 55 5.49 7.78 8.36
CA PHE A 55 4.79 8.55 7.35
C PHE A 55 4.93 7.86 6.01
N ASN A 56 3.83 7.49 5.40
CA ASN A 56 3.86 6.89 4.08
C ASN A 56 2.69 7.39 3.23
N LEU A 57 2.84 7.27 1.93
CA LEU A 57 1.78 7.50 0.97
C LEU A 57 1.35 6.16 0.39
N LEU A 58 0.05 6.00 0.24
CA LEU A 58 -0.53 4.88 -0.46
C LEU A 58 -1.09 5.37 -1.78
N PHE A 59 -0.64 4.76 -2.87
CA PHE A 59 -1.14 5.01 -4.20
C PHE A 59 -1.96 3.82 -4.66
N GLU A 60 -3.20 4.06 -5.04
CA GLU A 60 -4.09 3.04 -5.57
C GLU A 60 -4.63 3.52 -6.91
N PRO A 61 -4.54 2.72 -7.98
CA PRO A 61 -5.23 3.06 -9.19
C PRO A 61 -6.73 2.87 -8.97
N LYS A 62 -7.51 3.83 -9.39
CA LYS A 62 -8.97 3.76 -9.34
C LYS A 62 -9.49 3.71 -10.76
N ALA A 63 -10.02 2.56 -11.13
CA ALA A 63 -10.61 2.38 -12.45
C ALA A 63 -12.10 2.66 -12.39
N THR A 64 -12.57 3.56 -13.27
CA THR A 64 -14.00 3.82 -13.46
C THR A 64 -14.35 3.47 -14.90
N LEU A 65 -15.45 2.73 -15.07
CA LEU A 65 -15.97 2.40 -16.38
C LEU A 65 -17.08 3.36 -16.74
N HIS A 66 -16.88 4.16 -17.78
CA HIS A 66 -17.89 5.02 -18.34
C HIS A 66 -17.99 4.80 -19.84
N THR A 67 -19.11 4.34 -20.33
CA THR A 67 -19.41 4.25 -21.77
C THR A 67 -18.29 3.63 -22.59
N GLY A 68 -17.72 2.52 -22.11
CA GLY A 68 -16.64 1.82 -22.79
C GLY A 68 -15.27 2.47 -22.69
N ILE A 69 -15.16 3.55 -21.94
CA ILE A 69 -13.89 4.22 -21.67
C ILE A 69 -13.45 3.86 -20.26
N VAL A 70 -12.23 3.39 -20.15
CA VAL A 70 -11.64 3.12 -18.84
C VAL A 70 -10.78 4.32 -18.46
N GLU A 71 -11.23 5.04 -17.43
CA GLU A 71 -10.44 6.11 -16.85
C GLU A 71 -9.73 5.57 -15.63
N THR A 72 -8.43 5.83 -15.53
CA THR A 72 -7.65 5.44 -14.39
C THR A 72 -7.27 6.69 -13.61
N GLU A 73 -7.72 6.74 -12.37
CA GLU A 73 -7.33 7.79 -11.44
C GLU A 73 -6.40 7.21 -10.39
N MET A 74 -5.41 7.99 -10.02
CA MET A 74 -4.54 7.64 -8.90
C MET A 74 -5.10 8.29 -7.64
N THR A 75 -5.48 7.46 -6.67
CA THR A 75 -5.87 7.96 -5.35
C THR A 75 -4.63 7.99 -4.46
N VAL A 76 -4.36 9.16 -3.92
CA VAL A 76 -3.24 9.33 -3.00
C VAL A 76 -3.81 9.52 -1.60
N LYS A 77 -3.46 8.62 -0.70
CA LYS A 77 -3.85 8.70 0.70
C LYS A 77 -2.62 8.85 1.55
N GLU A 78 -2.62 9.85 2.37
CA GLU A 78 -1.57 10.02 3.36
C GLU A 78 -1.97 9.21 4.59
N LEU A 79 -1.21 8.15 4.84
CA LEU A 79 -1.41 7.28 6.00
C LEU A 79 -0.42 7.67 7.09
N GLY A 80 -0.40 8.93 7.46
CA GLY A 80 0.62 9.47 8.35
C GLY A 80 1.00 8.60 9.56
N TRP A 81 0.08 7.78 10.04
CA TRP A 81 0.28 6.99 11.24
C TRP A 81 -0.12 5.54 11.01
N ILE A 82 0.82 4.68 11.14
CA ILE A 82 0.59 3.24 11.06
C ILE A 82 1.19 2.54 12.25
#